data_9431e5f52a465871263daa158febc814
#
_entry.id   9431e5f52a465871263daa158febc814
#
_cell.length_a   1.000
_cell.length_b   1.000
_cell.length_c   1.000
_cell.angle_alpha   90.00
_cell.angle_beta   90.00
_cell.angle_gamma   90.00
#
_symmetry.space_group_name_H-M   'P 1'
#
loop_
_entity.id
_entity.type
_entity.pdbx_description
1 polymer ?
#
loop_
_entity_poly.entity_id
_entity_poly.type
_entity_poly.pdbx_seq_one_letter_code
_entity_poly.pdbx_strand_id
1 'polypeptide(L)'
;KEIPEGADEATFFPLRERLAGMVRDCGGVTCGMNITVSGKNVAEVPELVRWAGEHPDLCNSMHFILFRDPVMGEHLDFFAAGNKVKLDPHFSSPELATYPPLLVSDVVETIRRADPVFQPAAYLGGTHTPQALKWLLATRFLWAGETLGYVGPRFYELAQYVAHFFTGKWLALSPRRTFTMGFLVLFLFFPFDRGVRSAAWRFLGKVVRRPRLLLEPIYLQWFLVQQPIDFQQDGALNMCDGCPNMTLYRGKLYWSCRLEELKNFGVNLTASPKA
;
A
#
# COMPACT_ATOMS: atom_id res chain seq x y z
N LYS A 1 -11.97 -1.71 -23.44
CA LYS A 1 -13.31 -1.33 -22.98
C LYS A 1 -13.16 -0.01 -22.25
N GLU A 2 -13.82 1.03 -22.73
CA GLU A 2 -13.81 2.34 -22.07
C GLU A 2 -14.44 2.23 -20.68
N ILE A 3 -13.86 2.91 -19.72
CA ILE A 3 -14.43 3.05 -18.39
C ILE A 3 -15.71 3.89 -18.54
N PRO A 4 -16.88 3.41 -18.06
CA PRO A 4 -18.09 4.21 -18.13
C PRO A 4 -17.90 5.57 -17.44
N GLU A 5 -18.39 6.63 -18.04
CA GLU A 5 -18.36 7.95 -17.43
C GLU A 5 -19.17 7.93 -16.12
N GLY A 6 -18.56 8.43 -15.04
CA GLY A 6 -19.16 8.40 -13.69
C GLY A 6 -19.11 7.06 -12.98
N ALA A 7 -18.38 6.06 -13.48
CA ALA A 7 -18.18 4.80 -12.78
C ALA A 7 -17.41 5.02 -11.47
N ASP A 8 -17.96 4.49 -10.39
CA ASP A 8 -17.33 4.40 -9.07
C ASP A 8 -16.51 3.11 -8.91
N GLU A 9 -15.77 2.98 -7.80
CA GLU A 9 -14.97 1.79 -7.52
C GLU A 9 -15.83 0.53 -7.34
N ALA A 10 -17.06 0.65 -6.86
CA ALA A 10 -18.00 -0.46 -6.69
C ALA A 10 -18.45 -1.07 -8.02
N THR A 11 -18.57 -0.25 -9.06
CA THR A 11 -18.88 -0.70 -10.43
C THR A 11 -17.88 -1.76 -10.92
N PHE A 12 -16.63 -1.74 -10.42
CA PHE A 12 -15.58 -2.68 -10.82
C PHE A 12 -15.50 -3.94 -9.96
N PHE A 13 -16.27 -4.09 -8.88
CA PHE A 13 -16.21 -5.27 -8.02
C PHE A 13 -16.43 -6.58 -8.78
N PRO A 14 -17.42 -6.74 -9.65
CA PRO A 14 -17.59 -7.98 -10.40
C PRO A 14 -16.39 -8.31 -11.31
N LEU A 15 -15.75 -7.29 -11.87
CA LEU A 15 -14.53 -7.47 -12.66
C LEU A 15 -13.34 -7.89 -11.79
N ARG A 16 -13.19 -7.25 -10.63
CA ARG A 16 -12.14 -7.59 -9.64
C ARG A 16 -12.29 -9.02 -9.15
N GLU A 17 -13.47 -9.42 -8.77
CA GLU A 17 -13.79 -10.81 -8.35
C GLU A 17 -13.43 -11.82 -9.42
N ARG A 18 -13.84 -11.56 -10.66
CA ARG A 18 -13.50 -12.45 -11.77
C ARG A 18 -11.99 -12.57 -11.99
N LEU A 19 -11.27 -11.44 -12.04
CA LEU A 19 -9.82 -11.43 -12.27
C LEU A 19 -9.07 -12.05 -11.09
N ALA A 20 -9.44 -11.70 -9.86
CA ALA A 20 -8.84 -12.28 -8.65
C ALA A 20 -9.15 -13.79 -8.52
N GLY A 21 -10.34 -14.22 -8.92
CA GLY A 21 -10.70 -15.63 -9.03
C GLY A 21 -9.79 -16.39 -9.99
N MET A 22 -9.53 -15.82 -11.18
CA MET A 22 -8.57 -16.42 -12.13
C MET A 22 -7.16 -16.54 -11.53
N VAL A 23 -6.69 -15.53 -10.79
CA VAL A 23 -5.39 -15.55 -10.11
C VAL A 23 -5.37 -16.64 -9.02
N ARG A 24 -6.44 -16.73 -8.22
CA ARG A 24 -6.58 -17.78 -7.19
C ARG A 24 -6.53 -19.17 -7.81
N ASP A 25 -7.27 -19.38 -8.90
CA ASP A 25 -7.42 -20.69 -9.54
C ASP A 25 -6.14 -21.14 -10.25
N CYS A 26 -5.30 -20.20 -10.72
CA CYS A 26 -3.95 -20.51 -11.20
C CYS A 26 -3.05 -21.14 -10.13
N GLY A 27 -3.30 -20.87 -8.84
CA GLY A 27 -2.48 -21.35 -7.72
C GLY A 27 -1.07 -20.75 -7.68
N GLY A 28 -0.45 -20.81 -6.50
CA GLY A 28 0.94 -20.39 -6.30
C GLY A 28 1.23 -18.87 -6.32
N VAL A 29 0.28 -18.06 -6.77
CA VAL A 29 0.38 -16.59 -6.81
C VAL A 29 -0.62 -15.93 -5.88
N THR A 30 -0.36 -14.69 -5.50
CA THR A 30 -1.24 -13.87 -4.66
C THR A 30 -1.82 -12.71 -5.47
N CYS A 31 -3.02 -12.29 -5.13
CA CYS A 31 -3.66 -11.14 -5.74
C CYS A 31 -3.56 -9.93 -4.81
N GLY A 32 -2.93 -8.86 -5.30
CA GLY A 32 -2.92 -7.55 -4.67
C GLY A 32 -3.70 -6.55 -5.52
N MET A 33 -4.48 -5.69 -4.89
CA MET A 33 -5.20 -4.61 -5.55
C MET A 33 -4.41 -3.32 -5.41
N ASN A 34 -3.97 -2.74 -6.53
CA ASN A 34 -3.39 -1.41 -6.57
C ASN A 34 -4.48 -0.39 -6.88
N ILE A 35 -4.66 0.58 -6.00
CA ILE A 35 -5.67 1.63 -6.09
C ILE A 35 -4.94 2.97 -6.06
N THR A 36 -5.04 3.74 -7.15
CA THR A 36 -4.59 5.13 -7.15
C THR A 36 -5.66 5.97 -6.46
N VAL A 37 -5.31 6.56 -5.32
CA VAL A 37 -6.20 7.38 -4.51
C VAL A 37 -5.97 8.86 -4.79
N SER A 38 -7.03 9.56 -5.13
CA SER A 38 -7.07 11.01 -5.35
C SER A 38 -8.25 11.62 -4.60
N GLY A 39 -8.36 12.95 -4.61
CA GLY A 39 -9.54 13.63 -4.06
C GLY A 39 -10.85 13.18 -4.69
N LYS A 40 -10.81 12.66 -5.93
CA LYS A 40 -11.99 12.16 -6.64
C LYS A 40 -12.58 10.88 -6.02
N ASN A 41 -11.74 9.92 -5.60
CA ASN A 41 -12.19 8.59 -5.15
C ASN A 41 -11.82 8.25 -3.71
N VAL A 42 -11.22 9.14 -2.94
CA VAL A 42 -10.86 8.88 -1.53
C VAL A 42 -12.08 8.51 -0.68
N ALA A 43 -13.26 9.04 -1.00
CA ALA A 43 -14.50 8.73 -0.31
C ALA A 43 -14.95 7.27 -0.48
N GLU A 44 -14.46 6.58 -1.52
CA GLU A 44 -14.80 5.18 -1.86
C GLU A 44 -13.87 4.15 -1.17
N VAL A 45 -12.75 4.61 -0.59
CA VAL A 45 -11.79 3.74 0.13
C VAL A 45 -12.45 2.85 1.20
N PRO A 46 -13.43 3.33 2.01
CA PRO A 46 -14.10 2.48 2.99
C PRO A 46 -14.82 1.28 2.37
N GLU A 47 -15.41 1.45 1.20
CA GLU A 47 -16.11 0.39 0.50
C GLU A 47 -15.14 -0.67 -0.05
N LEU A 48 -14.03 -0.22 -0.62
CA LEU A 48 -12.93 -1.09 -1.04
C LEU A 48 -12.37 -1.93 0.12
N VAL A 49 -12.21 -1.33 1.30
CA VAL A 49 -11.71 -2.02 2.51
C VAL A 49 -12.71 -3.07 3.00
N ARG A 50 -14.02 -2.78 2.95
CA ARG A 50 -15.06 -3.75 3.29
C ARG A 50 -15.07 -4.91 2.29
N TRP A 51 -15.11 -4.60 0.99
CA TRP A 51 -15.08 -5.61 -0.07
C TRP A 51 -13.86 -6.55 0.09
N ALA A 52 -12.67 -6.01 0.33
CA ALA A 52 -11.49 -6.84 0.57
C ALA A 52 -11.61 -7.72 1.83
N GLY A 53 -12.33 -7.25 2.85
CA GLY A 53 -12.64 -8.02 4.05
C GLY A 53 -13.59 -9.18 3.83
N GLU A 54 -14.51 -9.02 2.91
CA GLU A 54 -15.48 -10.05 2.52
C GLU A 54 -14.88 -11.11 1.57
N HIS A 55 -13.76 -10.75 0.91
CA HIS A 55 -13.09 -11.60 -0.08
C HIS A 55 -11.61 -11.88 0.24
N PRO A 56 -11.29 -12.43 1.45
CA PRO A 56 -9.89 -12.64 1.87
C PRO A 56 -9.15 -13.69 1.06
N ASP A 57 -9.87 -14.60 0.42
CA ASP A 57 -9.33 -15.63 -0.47
C ASP A 57 -8.97 -15.07 -1.86
N LEU A 58 -9.59 -13.97 -2.25
CA LEU A 58 -9.37 -13.28 -3.53
C LEU A 58 -8.38 -12.12 -3.40
N CYS A 59 -8.47 -11.33 -2.33
CA CYS A 59 -7.66 -10.14 -2.14
C CYS A 59 -6.72 -10.30 -0.94
N ASN A 60 -5.44 -10.54 -1.21
CA ASN A 60 -4.44 -10.76 -0.17
C ASN A 60 -3.79 -9.44 0.31
N SER A 61 -3.80 -8.42 -0.54
CA SER A 61 -3.25 -7.11 -0.18
C SER A 61 -3.95 -5.98 -0.90
N MET A 62 -3.99 -4.82 -0.24
CA MET A 62 -4.49 -3.56 -0.78
C MET A 62 -3.40 -2.50 -0.74
N HIS A 63 -3.09 -1.94 -1.89
CA HIS A 63 -2.07 -0.92 -2.05
C HIS A 63 -2.76 0.39 -2.45
N PHE A 64 -2.88 1.32 -1.54
CA PHE A 64 -3.39 2.66 -1.76
C PHE A 64 -2.23 3.57 -2.12
N ILE A 65 -2.12 3.93 -3.39
CA ILE A 65 -1.06 4.78 -3.91
C ILE A 65 -1.67 6.16 -4.12
N LEU A 66 -1.21 7.16 -3.37
CA LEU A 66 -1.71 8.52 -3.50
C LEU A 66 -1.34 9.06 -4.87
N PHE A 67 -2.33 9.63 -5.55
CA PHE A 67 -2.07 10.37 -6.78
C PHE A 67 -1.19 11.57 -6.47
N ARG A 68 -0.16 11.76 -7.26
CA ARG A 68 0.69 12.94 -7.27
C ARG A 68 0.86 13.40 -8.70
N ASP A 69 0.47 14.62 -8.96
CA ASP A 69 0.77 15.25 -10.23
C ASP A 69 2.25 15.68 -10.24
N PRO A 70 3.09 15.14 -11.14
CA PRO A 70 4.48 15.57 -11.25
C PRO A 70 4.63 17.04 -11.66
N VAL A 71 3.58 17.64 -12.22
CA VAL A 71 3.51 19.07 -12.57
C VAL A 71 3.01 19.94 -11.41
N MET A 72 2.79 19.37 -10.22
CA MET A 72 2.34 20.07 -9.00
C MET A 72 3.19 21.27 -8.59
N GLY A 73 4.29 21.48 -9.22
CA GLY A 73 5.11 22.66 -9.02
C GLY A 73 4.92 23.67 -10.12
N GLU A 74 3.75 24.29 -10.28
CA GLU A 74 3.63 25.47 -11.14
C GLU A 74 4.67 26.55 -10.81
N HIS A 75 5.17 26.55 -9.56
CA HIS A 75 6.23 27.41 -9.06
C HIS A 75 7.65 26.86 -9.28
N LEU A 76 7.81 25.69 -9.88
CA LEU A 76 9.11 25.05 -10.13
C LEU A 76 9.44 25.02 -11.62
N ASP A 77 10.73 25.17 -11.90
CA ASP A 77 11.34 24.82 -13.18
C ASP A 77 12.04 23.46 -13.07
N PHE A 78 11.91 22.65 -14.10
CA PHE A 78 12.50 21.31 -14.13
C PHE A 78 13.68 21.25 -15.10
N PHE A 79 14.71 20.47 -14.73
CA PHE A 79 15.94 20.37 -15.49
C PHE A 79 16.33 18.89 -15.67
N ALA A 80 16.76 18.55 -16.89
CA ALA A 80 17.38 17.28 -17.27
C ALA A 80 18.85 17.54 -17.64
N ALA A 81 19.78 16.95 -16.89
CA ALA A 81 21.22 17.17 -17.08
C ALA A 81 21.60 18.68 -17.17
N GLY A 82 20.98 19.52 -16.35
CA GLY A 82 21.23 20.97 -16.32
C GLY A 82 20.46 21.79 -17.36
N ASN A 83 19.79 21.16 -18.33
CA ASN A 83 18.98 21.85 -19.32
C ASN A 83 17.53 21.94 -18.84
N LYS A 84 16.95 23.14 -18.94
CA LYS A 84 15.53 23.35 -18.61
C LYS A 84 14.65 22.53 -19.56
N VAL A 85 13.73 21.75 -19.00
CA VAL A 85 12.78 20.94 -19.75
C VAL A 85 11.35 21.32 -19.41
N LYS A 86 10.47 21.15 -20.38
CA LYS A 86 9.04 21.27 -20.18
C LYS A 86 8.49 19.87 -19.96
N LEU A 87 7.79 19.65 -18.84
CA LEU A 87 7.08 18.40 -18.61
C LEU A 87 5.87 18.33 -19.52
N ASP A 88 5.72 17.18 -20.17
CA ASP A 88 4.56 16.93 -21.04
C ASP A 88 3.29 16.89 -20.18
N PRO A 89 2.17 17.50 -20.62
CA PRO A 89 0.86 17.36 -19.98
C PRO A 89 0.38 15.90 -19.81
N HIS A 90 0.92 14.96 -20.58
CA HIS A 90 0.63 13.54 -20.37
C HIS A 90 1.08 12.98 -19.01
N PHE A 91 1.99 13.67 -18.32
CA PHE A 91 2.36 13.36 -16.94
C PHE A 91 1.41 13.96 -15.91
N SER A 92 0.53 14.85 -16.30
CA SER A 92 -0.47 15.45 -15.45
C SER A 92 -1.86 14.95 -15.80
N SER A 93 -2.73 14.89 -14.80
CA SER A 93 -4.15 14.72 -15.02
C SER A 93 -4.86 16.00 -14.59
N PRO A 94 -5.16 16.92 -15.53
CA PRO A 94 -5.76 18.22 -15.21
C PRO A 94 -7.02 18.08 -14.36
N GLU A 95 -7.81 17.04 -14.60
CA GLU A 95 -9.01 16.74 -13.80
C GLU A 95 -8.65 16.43 -12.34
N LEU A 96 -7.64 15.62 -12.10
CA LEU A 96 -7.22 15.24 -10.74
C LEU A 96 -6.48 16.38 -10.03
N ALA A 97 -5.82 17.27 -10.77
CA ALA A 97 -5.14 18.44 -10.22
C ALA A 97 -6.12 19.48 -9.62
N THR A 98 -7.41 19.39 -9.92
CA THR A 98 -8.45 20.26 -9.32
C THR A 98 -8.74 19.92 -7.86
N TYR A 99 -8.36 18.70 -7.41
CA TYR A 99 -8.55 18.26 -6.04
C TYR A 99 -7.34 18.61 -5.16
N PRO A 100 -7.56 18.94 -3.88
CA PRO A 100 -6.45 19.19 -2.97
C PRO A 100 -5.57 17.93 -2.85
N PRO A 101 -4.24 18.11 -2.70
CA PRO A 101 -3.33 16.99 -2.52
C PRO A 101 -3.64 16.24 -1.23
N LEU A 102 -3.79 14.92 -1.34
CA LEU A 102 -4.00 14.04 -0.20
C LEU A 102 -2.69 13.74 0.53
N LEU A 103 -2.77 13.60 1.83
CA LEU A 103 -1.71 13.04 2.66
C LEU A 103 -2.00 11.58 3.00
N VAL A 104 -0.95 10.84 3.38
CA VAL A 104 -1.11 9.46 3.87
C VAL A 104 -2.06 9.40 5.07
N SER A 105 -2.03 10.42 5.96
CA SER A 105 -2.96 10.54 7.09
C SER A 105 -4.43 10.54 6.69
N ASP A 106 -4.77 11.20 5.58
CA ASP A 106 -6.16 11.32 5.12
C ASP A 106 -6.69 9.97 4.66
N VAL A 107 -5.86 9.20 3.95
CA VAL A 107 -6.20 7.84 3.54
C VAL A 107 -6.32 6.91 4.74
N VAL A 108 -5.42 7.02 5.73
CA VAL A 108 -5.49 6.26 6.99
C VAL A 108 -6.78 6.55 7.73
N GLU A 109 -7.17 7.82 7.85
CA GLU A 109 -8.42 8.21 8.49
C GLU A 109 -9.63 7.66 7.74
N THR A 110 -9.57 7.69 6.42
CA THR A 110 -10.64 7.14 5.59
C THR A 110 -10.75 5.63 5.72
N ILE A 111 -9.63 4.89 5.77
CA ILE A 111 -9.64 3.44 6.07
C ILE A 111 -10.28 3.17 7.45
N ARG A 112 -10.00 4.00 8.46
CA ARG A 112 -10.57 3.85 9.81
C ARG A 112 -12.08 4.00 9.87
N ARG A 113 -12.71 4.63 8.89
CA ARG A 113 -14.19 4.67 8.79
C ARG A 113 -14.79 3.30 8.51
N ALA A 114 -14.08 2.45 7.75
CA ALA A 114 -14.50 1.07 7.49
C ALA A 114 -13.97 0.09 8.55
N ASP A 115 -12.78 0.33 9.06
CA ASP A 115 -12.10 -0.51 10.04
C ASP A 115 -11.53 0.35 11.18
N PRO A 116 -12.33 0.64 12.22
CA PRO A 116 -11.94 1.52 13.31
C PRO A 116 -10.72 1.05 14.10
N VAL A 117 -10.35 -0.23 14.00
CA VAL A 117 -9.17 -0.79 14.66
C VAL A 117 -7.92 -0.78 13.77
N PHE A 118 -8.01 -0.14 12.59
CA PHE A 118 -6.88 -0.03 11.66
C PHE A 118 -5.66 0.59 12.33
N GLN A 119 -4.56 -0.15 12.33
CA GLN A 119 -3.30 0.23 12.95
C GLN A 119 -2.12 -0.12 12.04
N PRO A 120 -1.45 0.88 11.45
CA PRO A 120 -0.17 0.68 10.81
C PRO A 120 0.90 0.28 11.85
N ALA A 121 1.83 -0.57 11.44
CA ALA A 121 2.87 -1.09 12.31
C ALA A 121 4.30 -0.82 11.81
N ALA A 122 4.46 -0.46 10.54
CA ALA A 122 5.74 -0.05 9.97
C ALA A 122 5.56 1.12 9.01
N TYR A 123 6.59 1.96 8.86
CA TYR A 123 6.58 3.09 7.94
C TYR A 123 7.98 3.40 7.40
N LEU A 124 8.02 4.07 6.26
CA LEU A 124 9.20 4.75 5.73
C LEU A 124 8.94 6.25 5.74
N GLY A 125 9.94 7.00 6.20
CA GLY A 125 9.94 8.47 6.13
C GLY A 125 10.40 8.99 4.78
N GLY A 126 10.45 10.31 4.66
CA GLY A 126 11.00 10.99 3.49
C GLY A 126 12.51 11.22 3.61
N THR A 127 13.21 11.23 2.48
CA THR A 127 14.66 11.50 2.43
C THR A 127 15.01 12.95 2.79
N HIS A 128 14.15 13.90 2.45
CA HIS A 128 14.33 15.32 2.76
C HIS A 128 13.58 15.71 4.04
N THR A 129 12.38 15.16 4.24
CA THR A 129 11.57 15.39 5.43
C THR A 129 11.30 14.05 6.11
N PRO A 130 12.12 13.63 7.08
CA PRO A 130 12.02 12.29 7.71
C PRO A 130 10.66 12.02 8.36
N GLN A 131 9.97 13.06 8.81
CA GLN A 131 8.64 12.96 9.42
C GLN A 131 7.50 12.78 8.40
N ALA A 132 7.76 13.04 7.10
CA ALA A 132 6.78 12.80 6.07
C ALA A 132 6.56 11.30 5.89
N LEU A 133 5.33 10.86 6.11
CA LEU A 133 4.96 9.46 5.94
C LEU A 133 4.89 9.13 4.44
N LYS A 134 5.85 8.36 3.95
CA LYS A 134 5.92 7.94 2.55
C LYS A 134 5.31 6.55 2.32
N TRP A 135 5.54 5.64 3.25
CA TRP A 135 4.95 4.32 3.26
C TRP A 135 4.41 4.00 4.63
N LEU A 136 3.21 3.43 4.67
CA LEU A 136 2.66 2.78 5.84
C LEU A 136 2.31 1.34 5.49
N LEU A 137 2.70 0.42 6.36
CA LEU A 137 2.40 -1.00 6.25
C LEU A 137 1.57 -1.43 7.45
N ALA A 138 0.46 -2.12 7.18
CA ALA A 138 -0.36 -2.77 8.18
C ALA A 138 -0.69 -4.20 7.74
N THR A 139 -0.81 -5.12 8.69
CA THR A 139 -1.29 -6.48 8.41
C THR A 139 -2.43 -6.79 9.37
N ARG A 140 -3.62 -7.02 8.85
CA ARG A 140 -4.78 -7.39 9.64
C ARG A 140 -4.95 -8.90 9.74
N PHE A 141 -5.45 -9.33 10.88
CA PHE A 141 -6.02 -10.66 11.07
C PHE A 141 -7.49 -10.61 10.72
N LEU A 142 -7.90 -11.39 9.75
CA LEU A 142 -9.28 -11.51 9.31
C LEU A 142 -9.77 -12.93 9.55
N TRP A 143 -10.93 -13.08 10.20
CA TRP A 143 -11.53 -14.35 10.53
C TRP A 143 -13.03 -14.29 10.37
N ALA A 144 -13.58 -15.21 9.56
CA ALA A 144 -15.01 -15.27 9.29
C ALA A 144 -15.61 -13.91 8.86
N GLY A 145 -14.89 -13.17 8.00
CA GLY A 145 -15.29 -11.85 7.50
C GLY A 145 -15.10 -10.69 8.48
N GLU A 146 -14.58 -10.95 9.70
CA GLU A 146 -14.43 -9.91 10.73
C GLU A 146 -12.95 -9.63 11.04
N THR A 147 -12.57 -8.37 11.18
CA THR A 147 -11.24 -7.97 11.64
C THR A 147 -11.06 -8.32 13.12
N LEU A 148 -10.08 -9.18 13.41
CA LEU A 148 -9.66 -9.48 14.80
C LEU A 148 -8.72 -8.40 15.34
N GLY A 149 -7.94 -7.77 14.49
CA GLY A 149 -6.94 -6.75 14.84
C GLY A 149 -5.80 -6.70 13.86
N TYR A 150 -4.76 -6.00 14.24
CA TYR A 150 -3.57 -5.79 13.42
C TYR A 150 -2.32 -6.27 14.16
N VAL A 151 -1.31 -6.71 13.41
CA VAL A 151 0.02 -6.95 13.98
C VAL A 151 0.63 -5.62 14.43
N GLY A 152 1.47 -5.68 15.46
CA GLY A 152 2.26 -4.54 15.90
C GLY A 152 3.67 -4.50 15.28
N PRO A 153 4.48 -3.48 15.62
CA PRO A 153 5.82 -3.30 15.07
C PRO A 153 6.77 -4.47 15.34
N ARG A 154 6.68 -5.06 16.54
CA ARG A 154 7.56 -6.18 16.94
C ARG A 154 7.38 -7.42 16.09
N PHE A 155 6.18 -7.63 15.54
CA PHE A 155 5.95 -8.72 14.59
C PHE A 155 6.86 -8.57 13.38
N TYR A 156 6.90 -7.39 12.77
CA TYR A 156 7.74 -7.16 11.58
C TYR A 156 9.22 -7.29 11.89
N GLU A 157 9.67 -6.72 13.00
CA GLU A 157 11.06 -6.82 13.43
C GLU A 157 11.48 -8.27 13.62
N LEU A 158 10.74 -9.02 14.43
CA LEU A 158 11.07 -10.43 14.72
C LEU A 158 10.96 -11.31 13.47
N ALA A 159 9.91 -11.13 12.66
CA ALA A 159 9.75 -11.91 11.43
C ALA A 159 10.92 -11.68 10.46
N GLN A 160 11.38 -10.43 10.32
CA GLN A 160 12.54 -10.08 9.50
C GLN A 160 13.83 -10.69 10.04
N TYR A 161 14.11 -10.54 11.34
CA TYR A 161 15.31 -11.09 11.94
C TYR A 161 15.36 -12.62 11.89
N VAL A 162 14.25 -13.28 12.19
CA VAL A 162 14.14 -14.75 12.12
C VAL A 162 14.36 -15.22 10.69
N ALA A 163 13.69 -14.60 9.71
CA ALA A 163 13.87 -14.96 8.32
C ALA A 163 15.32 -14.74 7.86
N HIS A 164 15.93 -13.61 8.22
CA HIS A 164 17.31 -13.31 7.86
C HIS A 164 18.30 -14.29 8.49
N PHE A 165 18.10 -14.62 9.76
CA PHE A 165 18.95 -15.56 10.49
C PHE A 165 18.96 -16.95 9.82
N PHE A 166 17.80 -17.48 9.41
CA PHE A 166 17.72 -18.81 8.83
C PHE A 166 17.97 -18.87 7.33
N THR A 167 17.73 -17.79 6.59
CA THR A 167 17.79 -17.79 5.13
C THR A 167 18.84 -16.89 4.52
N GLY A 168 19.45 -16.01 5.33
CA GLY A 168 20.34 -14.95 4.86
C GLY A 168 19.63 -13.86 4.05
N LYS A 169 18.29 -13.86 4.00
CA LYS A 169 17.51 -12.93 3.17
C LYS A 169 16.48 -12.19 4.01
N TRP A 170 16.25 -10.92 3.66
CA TRP A 170 15.14 -10.14 4.19
C TRP A 170 13.83 -10.48 3.49
N LEU A 171 12.74 -10.52 4.24
CA LEU A 171 11.41 -10.75 3.68
C LEU A 171 10.99 -9.51 2.88
N ALA A 172 10.89 -9.65 1.57
CA ALA A 172 10.36 -8.61 0.69
C ALA A 172 8.93 -8.92 0.22
N LEU A 173 8.65 -10.21 0.00
CA LEU A 173 7.34 -10.69 -0.45
C LEU A 173 6.97 -11.92 0.38
N SER A 174 5.68 -12.05 0.68
CA SER A 174 5.17 -13.23 1.38
C SER A 174 4.60 -14.24 0.38
N PRO A 175 4.98 -15.52 0.49
CA PRO A 175 4.36 -16.56 -0.31
C PRO A 175 2.88 -16.72 0.06
N ARG A 176 2.06 -17.22 -0.89
CA ARG A 176 0.61 -17.38 -0.70
C ARG A 176 0.24 -18.07 0.61
N ARG A 177 1.02 -19.08 1.01
CA ARG A 177 0.79 -19.83 2.27
C ARG A 177 0.76 -18.94 3.50
N THR A 178 1.51 -17.83 3.51
CA THR A 178 1.57 -16.90 4.64
C THR A 178 0.21 -16.28 4.93
N PHE A 179 -0.62 -16.04 3.92
CA PHE A 179 -1.93 -15.42 4.10
C PHE A 179 -2.95 -16.29 4.85
N THR A 180 -2.75 -17.61 4.88
CA THR A 180 -3.59 -18.54 5.65
C THR A 180 -2.94 -18.98 6.97
N MET A 181 -1.77 -18.44 7.31
CA MET A 181 -1.02 -18.80 8.52
C MET A 181 -1.38 -17.96 9.75
N GLY A 182 -2.52 -17.28 9.73
CA GLY A 182 -2.93 -16.40 10.83
C GLY A 182 -2.93 -17.07 12.20
N PHE A 183 -3.36 -18.33 12.31
CA PHE A 183 -3.26 -19.11 13.55
C PHE A 183 -1.82 -19.26 14.04
N LEU A 184 -0.90 -19.63 13.14
CA LEU A 184 0.50 -19.79 13.49
C LEU A 184 1.11 -18.47 13.97
N VAL A 185 0.79 -17.36 13.28
CA VAL A 185 1.24 -16.03 13.67
C VAL A 185 0.67 -15.63 15.02
N LEU A 186 -0.64 -15.85 15.27
CA LEU A 186 -1.26 -15.57 16.57
C LEU A 186 -0.57 -16.34 17.70
N PHE A 187 -0.27 -17.62 17.49
CA PHE A 187 0.36 -18.46 18.50
C PHE A 187 1.82 -18.08 18.77
N LEU A 188 2.63 -17.98 17.70
CA LEU A 188 4.08 -17.74 17.84
C LEU A 188 4.41 -16.33 18.34
N PHE A 189 3.65 -15.31 17.92
CA PHE A 189 3.94 -13.92 18.24
C PHE A 189 3.10 -13.36 19.40
N PHE A 190 2.18 -14.13 19.96
CA PHE A 190 1.37 -13.75 21.12
C PHE A 190 2.19 -13.16 22.28
N PRO A 191 3.30 -13.76 22.73
CA PRO A 191 4.06 -13.22 23.85
C PRO A 191 4.83 -11.93 23.50
N PHE A 192 5.17 -11.74 22.24
CA PHE A 192 6.11 -10.72 21.82
C PHE A 192 5.46 -9.43 21.30
N ASP A 193 4.28 -9.55 20.66
CA ASP A 193 3.64 -8.43 19.98
C ASP A 193 2.29 -8.08 20.59
N ARG A 194 2.08 -6.78 20.89
CA ARG A 194 0.85 -6.29 21.53
C ARG A 194 -0.36 -6.39 20.60
N GLY A 195 -0.17 -6.10 19.31
CA GLY A 195 -1.24 -6.18 18.32
C GLY A 195 -1.71 -7.61 18.14
N VAL A 196 -0.78 -8.55 17.98
CA VAL A 196 -1.06 -9.99 17.92
C VAL A 196 -1.78 -10.48 19.17
N ARG A 197 -1.32 -10.08 20.35
CA ARG A 197 -1.96 -10.43 21.62
C ARG A 197 -3.41 -9.92 21.70
N SER A 198 -3.65 -8.67 21.30
CA SER A 198 -4.99 -8.11 21.24
C SER A 198 -5.92 -8.87 20.28
N ALA A 199 -5.41 -9.21 19.10
CA ALA A 199 -6.12 -10.02 18.11
C ALA A 199 -6.45 -11.43 18.65
N ALA A 200 -5.50 -12.07 19.33
CA ALA A 200 -5.68 -13.38 19.93
C ALA A 200 -6.77 -13.38 21.03
N TRP A 201 -6.80 -12.39 21.90
CA TRP A 201 -7.87 -12.26 22.90
C TRP A 201 -9.24 -12.05 22.26
N ARG A 202 -9.33 -11.23 21.22
CA ARG A 202 -10.59 -11.05 20.48
C ARG A 202 -11.02 -12.36 19.80
N PHE A 203 -10.07 -13.09 19.21
CA PHE A 203 -10.32 -14.41 18.63
C PHE A 203 -10.90 -15.37 19.67
N LEU A 204 -10.25 -15.53 20.84
CA LEU A 204 -10.71 -16.40 21.90
C LEU A 204 -12.13 -16.02 22.38
N GLY A 205 -12.38 -14.74 22.60
CA GLY A 205 -13.71 -14.25 22.99
C GLY A 205 -14.81 -14.54 21.96
N LYS A 206 -14.45 -14.54 20.66
CA LYS A 206 -15.40 -14.88 19.58
C LYS A 206 -15.59 -16.38 19.45
N VAL A 207 -14.55 -17.19 19.59
CA VAL A 207 -14.61 -18.66 19.53
C VAL A 207 -15.52 -19.21 20.63
N VAL A 208 -15.43 -18.67 21.85
CA VAL A 208 -16.33 -19.07 22.95
C VAL A 208 -17.80 -18.86 22.59
N ARG A 209 -18.11 -17.80 21.83
CA ARG A 209 -19.48 -17.50 21.37
C ARG A 209 -19.89 -18.26 20.12
N ARG A 210 -18.94 -18.61 19.26
CA ARG A 210 -19.15 -19.24 17.95
C ARG A 210 -18.16 -20.39 17.71
N PRO A 211 -18.21 -21.48 18.51
CA PRO A 211 -17.20 -22.55 18.46
C PRO A 211 -17.13 -23.28 17.11
N ARG A 212 -18.23 -23.28 16.35
CA ARG A 212 -18.27 -23.90 15.01
C ARG A 212 -17.34 -23.24 13.99
N LEU A 213 -17.00 -21.96 14.20
CA LEU A 213 -16.10 -21.21 13.34
C LEU A 213 -14.61 -21.44 13.65
N LEU A 214 -14.29 -22.26 14.68
CA LEU A 214 -12.89 -22.53 15.05
C LEU A 214 -12.05 -23.10 13.90
N LEU A 215 -12.68 -23.83 12.98
CA LEU A 215 -12.01 -24.42 11.82
C LEU A 215 -11.86 -23.43 10.64
N GLU A 216 -12.49 -22.28 10.68
CA GLU A 216 -12.32 -21.26 9.65
C GLU A 216 -10.90 -20.70 9.68
N PRO A 217 -10.24 -20.52 8.52
CA PRO A 217 -8.90 -19.99 8.46
C PRO A 217 -8.84 -18.55 8.96
N ILE A 218 -7.75 -18.19 9.64
CA ILE A 218 -7.43 -16.81 9.93
C ILE A 218 -6.52 -16.32 8.80
N TYR A 219 -7.03 -15.37 8.01
CA TYR A 219 -6.27 -14.74 6.93
C TYR A 219 -5.42 -13.58 7.46
N LEU A 220 -4.24 -13.44 6.87
CA LEU A 220 -3.40 -12.23 7.01
C LEU A 220 -3.59 -11.40 5.74
N GLN A 221 -4.09 -10.18 5.86
CA GLN A 221 -4.28 -9.29 4.73
C GLN A 221 -3.48 -8.01 4.92
N TRP A 222 -2.73 -7.63 3.88
CA TRP A 222 -1.82 -6.49 3.94
C TRP A 222 -2.44 -5.23 3.40
N PHE A 223 -2.10 -4.14 4.05
CA PHE A 223 -2.41 -2.79 3.61
C PHE A 223 -1.11 -2.03 3.44
N LEU A 224 -0.95 -1.43 2.29
CA LEU A 224 0.11 -0.51 2.00
C LEU A 224 -0.52 0.83 1.62
N VAL A 225 -0.15 1.90 2.31
CA VAL A 225 -0.49 3.26 1.89
C VAL A 225 0.81 3.95 1.49
N GLN A 226 0.88 4.38 0.25
CA GLN A 226 2.11 4.91 -0.35
C GLN A 226 1.87 6.30 -0.91
N GLN A 227 2.71 7.24 -0.48
CA GLN A 227 2.84 8.55 -1.10
C GLN A 227 4.06 8.52 -2.03
N PRO A 228 3.88 8.74 -3.34
CA PRO A 228 5.00 8.85 -4.26
C PRO A 228 5.91 10.03 -3.93
N ILE A 229 6.94 10.17 -4.74
CA ILE A 229 7.90 11.27 -4.70
C ILE A 229 7.20 12.64 -4.77
N ASP A 230 7.71 13.59 -3.98
CA ASP A 230 7.31 15.00 -4.01
C ASP A 230 8.52 15.90 -4.26
N PHE A 231 8.32 16.98 -4.99
CA PHE A 231 9.23 18.11 -4.98
C PHE A 231 8.74 19.13 -3.94
N GLN A 232 9.66 19.54 -3.08
CA GLN A 232 9.38 20.57 -2.06
C GLN A 232 9.33 21.96 -2.71
N GLN A 233 8.92 22.97 -1.96
CA GLN A 233 8.85 24.35 -2.48
C GLN A 233 10.20 24.89 -2.95
N ASP A 234 11.29 24.46 -2.33
CA ASP A 234 12.67 24.80 -2.70
C ASP A 234 13.22 23.98 -3.87
N GLY A 235 12.43 23.08 -4.44
CA GLY A 235 12.84 22.13 -5.47
C GLY A 235 13.54 20.86 -4.97
N ALA A 236 13.76 20.74 -3.66
CA ALA A 236 14.34 19.52 -3.09
C ALA A 236 13.41 18.33 -3.28
N LEU A 237 14.01 17.18 -3.56
CA LEU A 237 13.31 15.95 -3.79
C LEU A 237 13.09 15.19 -2.49
N ASN A 238 11.83 14.88 -2.15
CA ASN A 238 11.49 14.08 -1.00
C ASN A 238 10.98 12.69 -1.43
N MET A 239 11.89 11.73 -1.44
CA MET A 239 11.62 10.32 -1.78
C MET A 239 11.34 9.49 -0.51
N CYS A 240 10.96 8.22 -0.70
CA CYS A 240 10.91 7.26 0.41
C CYS A 240 12.34 6.89 0.83
N ASP A 241 12.69 7.10 2.08
CA ASP A 241 13.99 6.69 2.61
C ASP A 241 14.09 5.16 2.68
N GLY A 242 15.13 4.59 2.03
CA GLY A 242 15.28 3.14 1.92
C GLY A 242 14.23 2.43 1.05
N CYS A 243 13.63 3.11 0.08
CA CYS A 243 12.57 2.57 -0.77
C CYS A 243 12.96 1.25 -1.46
N PRO A 244 12.23 0.14 -1.22
CA PRO A 244 12.51 -1.14 -1.85
C PRO A 244 11.87 -1.29 -3.26
N ASN A 245 11.03 -0.32 -3.66
CA ASN A 245 10.27 -0.41 -4.92
C ASN A 245 11.14 -0.02 -6.12
N MET A 246 11.78 -1.03 -6.70
CA MET A 246 12.68 -0.91 -7.84
C MET A 246 12.14 -1.66 -9.05
N THR A 247 12.30 -1.07 -10.22
CA THR A 247 11.94 -1.69 -11.50
C THR A 247 13.21 -2.00 -12.31
N LEU A 248 13.28 -3.21 -12.85
CA LEU A 248 14.35 -3.60 -13.77
C LEU A 248 14.08 -2.98 -15.15
N TYR A 249 14.99 -2.15 -15.61
CA TYR A 249 14.94 -1.55 -16.93
C TYR A 249 16.32 -1.56 -17.59
N ARG A 250 16.43 -2.11 -18.80
CA ARG A 250 17.69 -2.25 -19.55
C ARG A 250 18.84 -2.84 -18.72
N GLY A 251 18.54 -3.88 -17.92
CA GLY A 251 19.52 -4.59 -17.08
C GLY A 251 19.95 -3.89 -15.81
N LYS A 252 19.35 -2.75 -15.44
CA LYS A 252 19.65 -2.00 -14.23
C LYS A 252 18.37 -1.78 -13.39
N LEU A 253 18.53 -1.67 -12.08
CA LEU A 253 17.45 -1.35 -11.16
C LEU A 253 17.30 0.17 -11.00
N TYR A 254 16.09 0.65 -11.14
CA TYR A 254 15.72 2.05 -10.97
C TYR A 254 14.54 2.18 -10.02
N TRP A 255 14.44 3.28 -9.27
CA TRP A 255 13.25 3.57 -8.50
C TRP A 255 12.03 3.65 -9.41
N SER A 256 11.01 2.86 -9.11
CA SER A 256 9.81 2.73 -9.95
C SER A 256 9.13 4.07 -10.20
N CYS A 257 9.08 4.93 -9.18
CA CYS A 257 8.46 6.27 -9.26
C CYS A 257 9.25 7.27 -10.12
N ARG A 258 10.51 6.97 -10.49
CA ARG A 258 11.36 7.82 -11.34
C ARG A 258 11.68 7.21 -12.70
N LEU A 259 11.13 6.05 -13.00
CA LEU A 259 11.46 5.33 -14.24
C LEU A 259 11.04 6.11 -15.48
N GLU A 260 9.90 6.80 -15.43
CA GLU A 260 9.43 7.60 -16.57
C GLU A 260 10.32 8.80 -16.87
N GLU A 261 10.94 9.41 -15.85
CA GLU A 261 11.95 10.45 -16.07
C GLU A 261 13.12 9.92 -16.88
N LEU A 262 13.61 8.73 -16.52
CA LEU A 262 14.71 8.07 -17.24
C LEU A 262 14.34 7.67 -18.67
N LYS A 263 13.11 7.20 -18.89
CA LYS A 263 12.64 6.84 -20.23
C LYS A 263 12.53 8.03 -21.15
N ASN A 264 12.07 9.18 -20.65
CA ASN A 264 11.78 10.35 -21.45
C ASN A 264 12.97 11.30 -21.58
N PHE A 265 13.78 11.43 -20.52
CA PHE A 265 14.88 12.39 -20.47
C PHE A 265 16.27 11.75 -20.36
N GLY A 266 16.36 10.44 -20.18
CA GLY A 266 17.62 9.71 -20.01
C GLY A 266 18.28 9.91 -18.65
N VAL A 267 17.77 10.82 -17.82
CA VAL A 267 18.29 11.17 -16.48
C VAL A 267 17.14 11.46 -15.53
N ASN A 268 17.42 11.44 -14.24
CA ASN A 268 16.50 11.91 -13.23
C ASN A 268 16.40 13.46 -13.31
N LEU A 269 15.18 13.96 -13.18
CA LEU A 269 14.93 15.41 -13.16
C LEU A 269 15.38 16.03 -11.83
N THR A 270 15.81 17.26 -11.91
CA THR A 270 15.96 18.17 -10.78
C THR A 270 14.99 19.32 -10.92
N ALA A 271 14.64 19.97 -9.82
CA ALA A 271 13.77 21.13 -9.83
C ALA A 271 14.40 22.30 -9.09
N SER A 272 14.04 23.52 -9.47
CA SER A 272 14.35 24.73 -8.73
C SER A 272 13.17 25.69 -8.76
N PRO A 273 13.01 26.56 -7.76
CA PRO A 273 11.99 27.60 -7.80
C PRO A 273 12.11 28.45 -9.08
N LYS A 274 10.98 28.83 -9.64
CA LYS A 274 10.96 29.83 -10.74
C LYS A 274 11.46 31.15 -10.19
N ALA A 275 12.30 31.83 -11.00
CA ALA A 275 12.79 33.14 -10.70
C ALA A 275 11.67 34.18 -10.76
#